data_7e10694dc60966671f3e21abcb6210aa
#
_entry.id   7e10694dc60966671f3e21abcb6210aa
#
_cell.length_a   1.000
_cell.length_b   1.000
_cell.length_c   1.000
_cell.angle_alpha   90.00
_cell.angle_beta   90.00
_cell.angle_gamma   90.00
#
_symmetry.space_group_name_H-M   'P 1'
#
loop_
_entity.id
_entity.type
_entity.pdbx_description
1 polymer ?
#
loop_
_entity_poly.entity_id
_entity_poly.type
_entity_poly.pdbx_seq_one_letter_code
_entity_poly.pdbx_strand_id
1 'polypeptide(L)'
;RLTSFSHGGGCGCKVDPAELKVLLQQVPAHASHPKNMLVGVEHGDDAAVYQINSEQALVFTNDFQTPLVDDPYIFGCAAAANALSDVYAMGGTPIMATAIAGFPVNEVKPDRLQQIMLGGTDICNRAGVPLAGGHTIDNPQPIYGLAVIGMVHPTKIKTNAASRVGDKVIITKPLGIGLLASAFRIDQLQDHHYQTFVESITDVNSAGSWLGDIAEVHALTDITGFGLAGHLVEMAEGARVRIQINADKVPLYAAAEQLARDGVFPGGAYRNMEAYDGRLSFGQDWNIDRQLIFTDPQTNGGLLITLAPEAVDSVLERLHDHGCPEAVSYTHLRAHETLTPISYAVFCLKSGGGGGG
;
A
#
# COMPACT_ATOMS: atom_id res chain seq x y z
N ARG A 1 20.29 -6.43 16.42
CA ARG A 1 19.43 -5.83 15.38
C ARG A 1 17.99 -6.24 15.60
N LEU A 2 17.03 -5.33 15.46
CA LEU A 2 15.60 -5.69 15.49
C LEU A 2 15.23 -6.54 14.28
N THR A 3 15.79 -6.24 13.12
CA THR A 3 15.57 -6.98 11.87
C THR A 3 16.01 -8.45 11.93
N SER A 4 16.91 -8.82 12.86
CA SER A 4 17.35 -10.22 13.03
C SER A 4 16.31 -11.14 13.68
N PHE A 5 15.29 -10.59 14.31
CA PHE A 5 14.21 -11.38 14.92
C PHE A 5 13.12 -11.82 13.95
N SER A 6 13.15 -11.36 12.71
CA SER A 6 12.12 -11.69 11.72
C SER A 6 12.69 -12.23 10.41
N HIS A 7 11.97 -13.15 9.76
CA HIS A 7 12.34 -13.73 8.46
C HIS A 7 12.24 -12.71 7.31
N GLY A 8 11.45 -11.66 7.47
CA GLY A 8 11.27 -10.56 6.55
C GLY A 8 10.97 -9.27 7.31
N GLY A 9 10.79 -8.14 6.63
CA GLY A 9 10.51 -6.85 7.26
C GLY A 9 9.32 -6.16 6.60
N GLY A 10 8.62 -5.32 7.36
CA GLY A 10 7.51 -4.53 6.88
C GLY A 10 6.35 -5.36 6.32
N CYS A 11 5.66 -4.80 5.33
CA CYS A 11 4.52 -5.45 4.66
C CYS A 11 4.92 -6.68 3.83
N GLY A 12 6.19 -6.89 3.54
CA GLY A 12 6.69 -8.08 2.85
C GLY A 12 6.54 -9.41 3.63
N CYS A 13 6.09 -9.36 4.90
CA CYS A 13 5.83 -10.53 5.74
C CYS A 13 4.37 -11.01 5.68
N LYS A 14 3.51 -10.40 4.88
CA LYS A 14 2.11 -10.84 4.71
C LYS A 14 2.07 -12.29 4.18
N VAL A 15 1.02 -13.02 4.55
CA VAL A 15 0.72 -14.35 3.99
C VAL A 15 0.51 -14.19 2.49
N ASP A 16 0.93 -15.20 1.73
CA ASP A 16 0.74 -15.22 0.29
C ASP A 16 -0.74 -14.99 -0.08
N PRO A 17 -1.05 -14.08 -1.03
CA PRO A 17 -2.43 -13.75 -1.40
C PRO A 17 -3.24 -14.95 -1.89
N ALA A 18 -2.61 -15.88 -2.63
CA ALA A 18 -3.29 -17.06 -3.13
C ALA A 18 -3.60 -18.04 -1.98
N GLU A 19 -2.67 -18.20 -1.04
CA GLU A 19 -2.84 -19.02 0.15
C GLU A 19 -3.91 -18.44 1.08
N LEU A 20 -3.86 -17.13 1.33
CA LEU A 20 -4.88 -16.42 2.11
C LEU A 20 -6.27 -16.58 1.51
N LYS A 21 -6.41 -16.45 0.19
CA LYS A 21 -7.67 -16.63 -0.52
C LYS A 21 -8.25 -18.04 -0.30
N VAL A 22 -7.41 -19.07 -0.36
CA VAL A 22 -7.82 -20.47 -0.10
C VAL A 22 -8.28 -20.65 1.35
N LEU A 23 -7.54 -20.08 2.31
CA LEU A 23 -7.90 -20.14 3.73
C LEU A 23 -9.24 -19.45 4.01
N LEU A 24 -9.45 -18.26 3.45
CA LEU A 24 -10.68 -17.49 3.64
C LEU A 24 -11.90 -18.15 2.99
N GLN A 25 -11.75 -18.89 1.88
CA GLN A 25 -12.83 -19.65 1.28
C GLN A 25 -13.38 -20.74 2.18
N GLN A 26 -12.60 -21.24 3.14
CA GLN A 26 -13.02 -22.25 4.12
C GLN A 26 -13.67 -21.64 5.37
N VAL A 27 -13.59 -20.33 5.54
CA VAL A 27 -14.25 -19.62 6.64
C VAL A 27 -15.70 -19.34 6.19
N PRO A 28 -16.72 -19.82 6.93
CA PRO A 28 -18.09 -19.54 6.58
C PRO A 28 -18.33 -18.04 6.48
N ALA A 29 -18.83 -17.57 5.36
CA ALA A 29 -19.29 -16.19 5.25
C ALA A 29 -20.37 -15.94 6.30
N HIS A 30 -20.38 -14.73 6.87
CA HIS A 30 -21.43 -14.35 7.80
C HIS A 30 -22.80 -14.57 7.15
N ALA A 31 -23.72 -15.22 7.85
CA ALA A 31 -25.06 -15.57 7.33
C ALA A 31 -25.91 -14.34 6.93
N SER A 32 -25.52 -13.13 7.32
CA SER A 32 -26.16 -11.88 6.91
C SER A 32 -25.15 -10.75 6.88
N HIS A 33 -24.98 -10.07 5.75
CA HIS A 33 -24.37 -8.73 5.69
C HIS A 33 -25.37 -7.73 6.31
N PRO A 34 -25.02 -7.06 7.41
CA PRO A 34 -25.83 -5.94 7.89
C PRO A 34 -25.96 -4.91 6.79
N LYS A 35 -27.15 -4.34 6.58
CA LYS A 35 -27.39 -3.30 5.57
C LYS A 35 -26.45 -2.09 5.70
N ASN A 36 -25.92 -1.88 6.89
CA ASN A 36 -25.00 -0.78 7.21
C ASN A 36 -23.52 -1.12 6.92
N MET A 37 -23.18 -2.35 6.58
CA MET A 37 -21.82 -2.68 6.10
C MET A 37 -21.73 -2.25 4.65
N LEU A 38 -21.00 -1.15 4.39
CA LEU A 38 -20.84 -0.58 3.06
C LEU A 38 -19.66 -1.22 2.32
N VAL A 39 -18.58 -1.55 3.04
CA VAL A 39 -17.39 -2.23 2.51
C VAL A 39 -16.99 -3.33 3.51
N GLY A 40 -16.82 -4.54 3.02
CA GLY A 40 -16.41 -5.72 3.77
C GLY A 40 -15.19 -6.39 3.12
N VAL A 41 -15.16 -7.72 3.13
CA VAL A 41 -14.03 -8.53 2.64
C VAL A 41 -14.13 -8.88 1.14
N GLU A 42 -15.18 -8.45 0.45
CA GLU A 42 -15.55 -8.98 -0.87
C GLU A 42 -14.59 -8.58 -1.99
N HIS A 43 -14.01 -7.38 -1.89
CA HIS A 43 -13.22 -6.78 -2.98
C HIS A 43 -11.75 -6.52 -2.60
N GLY A 44 -11.35 -6.92 -1.37
CA GLY A 44 -9.98 -6.68 -0.90
C GLY A 44 -9.66 -5.19 -0.73
N ASP A 45 -10.67 -4.39 -0.37
CA ASP A 45 -10.47 -2.97 -0.04
C ASP A 45 -9.61 -2.82 1.23
N ASP A 46 -8.99 -1.64 1.40
CA ASP A 46 -7.99 -1.39 2.44
C ASP A 46 -8.57 -1.42 3.85
N ALA A 47 -9.85 -1.08 4.01
CA ALA A 47 -10.52 -1.10 5.31
C ALA A 47 -12.01 -1.46 5.23
N ALA A 48 -12.55 -1.97 6.33
CA ALA A 48 -13.99 -2.15 6.48
C ALA A 48 -14.69 -0.81 6.71
N VAL A 49 -15.90 -0.64 6.13
CA VAL A 49 -16.70 0.58 6.28
C VAL A 49 -18.11 0.25 6.75
N TYR A 50 -18.49 0.84 7.89
CA TYR A 50 -19.80 0.67 8.50
C TYR A 50 -20.55 2.00 8.61
N GLN A 51 -21.73 2.09 8.01
CA GLN A 51 -22.56 3.29 8.05
C GLN A 51 -23.23 3.45 9.41
N ILE A 52 -23.05 4.63 10.03
CA ILE A 52 -23.70 5.01 11.29
C ILE A 52 -25.05 5.70 11.00
N ASN A 53 -25.04 6.65 10.06
CA ASN A 53 -26.20 7.43 9.64
C ASN A 53 -26.02 7.92 8.18
N SER A 54 -26.88 8.80 7.70
CA SER A 54 -26.82 9.35 6.33
C SER A 54 -25.56 10.13 5.99
N GLU A 55 -24.88 10.70 7.01
CA GLU A 55 -23.77 11.63 6.87
C GLU A 55 -22.43 11.02 7.30
N GLN A 56 -22.44 9.89 8.02
CA GLN A 56 -21.27 9.33 8.68
C GLN A 56 -21.17 7.82 8.50
N ALA A 57 -19.98 7.38 8.12
CA ALA A 57 -19.56 5.98 8.18
C ALA A 57 -18.21 5.87 8.89
N LEU A 58 -18.05 4.81 9.67
CA LEU A 58 -16.79 4.42 10.29
C LEU A 58 -15.97 3.65 9.27
N VAL A 59 -14.70 4.04 9.16
CA VAL A 59 -13.65 3.25 8.51
C VAL A 59 -12.86 2.57 9.61
N PHE A 60 -12.65 1.26 9.52
CA PHE A 60 -11.92 0.50 10.53
C PHE A 60 -10.92 -0.45 9.88
N THR A 61 -9.68 -0.33 10.29
CA THR A 61 -8.58 -1.22 9.90
C THR A 61 -7.72 -1.62 11.09
N ASN A 62 -6.93 -2.67 10.93
CA ASN A 62 -5.81 -2.99 11.80
C ASN A 62 -4.66 -3.50 10.94
N ASP A 63 -3.54 -2.81 11.00
CA ASP A 63 -2.31 -3.24 10.33
C ASP A 63 -1.14 -3.21 11.32
N PHE A 64 -0.32 -4.27 11.28
CA PHE A 64 0.88 -4.41 12.08
C PHE A 64 1.94 -5.16 11.26
N GLN A 65 3.18 -4.89 11.57
CA GLN A 65 4.30 -5.43 10.81
C GLN A 65 5.49 -5.80 11.69
N THR A 66 6.43 -6.53 11.10
CA THR A 66 7.72 -6.83 11.69
C THR A 66 8.75 -5.75 11.35
N PRO A 67 9.85 -5.62 12.12
CA PRO A 67 10.87 -4.60 11.87
C PRO A 67 11.47 -4.69 10.46
N LEU A 68 11.45 -3.57 9.74
CA LEU A 68 12.15 -3.40 8.47
C LEU A 68 13.45 -2.57 8.63
N VAL A 69 13.61 -1.91 9.76
CA VAL A 69 14.81 -1.17 10.18
C VAL A 69 15.22 -1.57 11.60
N ASP A 70 16.49 -1.31 11.98
CA ASP A 70 17.01 -1.65 13.30
C ASP A 70 16.75 -0.56 14.35
N ASP A 71 16.51 0.68 13.92
CA ASP A 71 16.14 1.78 14.81
C ASP A 71 14.68 1.58 15.29
N PRO A 72 14.47 1.41 16.61
CA PRO A 72 13.16 1.12 17.14
C PRO A 72 12.17 2.28 17.00
N TYR A 73 12.64 3.52 17.10
CA TYR A 73 11.78 4.69 16.91
C TYR A 73 11.29 4.80 15.45
N ILE A 74 12.19 4.64 14.47
CA ILE A 74 11.85 4.65 13.05
C ILE A 74 10.92 3.49 12.71
N PHE A 75 11.15 2.30 13.28
CA PHE A 75 10.22 1.18 13.10
C PHE A 75 8.81 1.50 13.59
N GLY A 76 8.71 2.12 14.78
CA GLY A 76 7.42 2.58 15.31
C GLY A 76 6.73 3.60 14.42
N CYS A 77 7.49 4.57 13.88
CA CYS A 77 6.98 5.55 12.92
C CYS A 77 6.44 4.88 11.65
N ALA A 78 7.24 4.00 11.03
CA ALA A 78 6.87 3.33 9.79
C ALA A 78 5.61 2.46 9.95
N ALA A 79 5.51 1.71 11.05
CA ALA A 79 4.34 0.87 11.32
C ALA A 79 3.06 1.69 11.56
N ALA A 80 3.17 2.81 12.25
CA ALA A 80 2.03 3.71 12.48
C ALA A 80 1.59 4.43 11.20
N ALA A 81 2.54 4.94 10.39
CA ALA A 81 2.24 5.58 9.12
C ALA A 81 1.54 4.62 8.16
N ASN A 82 2.01 3.36 8.09
CA ASN A 82 1.41 2.32 7.26
C ASN A 82 -0.02 1.98 7.72
N ALA A 83 -0.26 1.85 9.03
CA ALA A 83 -1.60 1.53 9.54
C ALA A 83 -2.63 2.67 9.37
N LEU A 84 -2.18 3.93 9.40
CA LEU A 84 -3.03 5.09 9.13
C LEU A 84 -3.40 5.18 7.63
N SER A 85 -2.54 4.64 6.76
CA SER A 85 -2.66 4.74 5.31
C SER A 85 -3.95 4.11 4.79
N ASP A 86 -4.38 2.97 5.34
CA ASP A 86 -5.63 2.29 4.94
C ASP A 86 -6.86 3.21 5.08
N VAL A 87 -6.91 4.02 6.14
CA VAL A 87 -8.03 4.96 6.32
C VAL A 87 -7.99 6.06 5.26
N TYR A 88 -6.80 6.57 4.96
CA TYR A 88 -6.61 7.57 3.91
C TYR A 88 -6.92 6.99 2.52
N ALA A 89 -6.56 5.74 2.28
CA ALA A 89 -6.85 5.01 1.04
C ALA A 89 -8.35 4.84 0.79
N MET A 90 -9.16 4.78 1.85
CA MET A 90 -10.63 4.78 1.74
C MET A 90 -11.26 6.17 1.55
N GLY A 91 -10.44 7.24 1.39
CA GLY A 91 -10.91 8.62 1.34
C GLY A 91 -11.36 9.17 2.69
N GLY A 92 -11.01 8.48 3.77
CA GLY A 92 -11.40 8.81 5.14
C GLY A 92 -10.40 9.69 5.88
N THR A 93 -10.79 10.15 7.05
CA THR A 93 -9.93 10.87 7.99
C THR A 93 -9.81 10.08 9.28
N PRO A 94 -8.60 9.63 9.67
CA PRO A 94 -8.40 8.94 10.94
C PRO A 94 -8.78 9.84 12.13
N ILE A 95 -9.43 9.26 13.14
CA ILE A 95 -9.90 10.00 14.32
C ILE A 95 -9.38 9.45 15.65
N MET A 96 -8.99 8.17 15.69
CA MET A 96 -8.46 7.51 16.87
C MET A 96 -7.69 6.26 16.47
N ALA A 97 -6.64 5.92 17.23
CA ALA A 97 -5.91 4.67 17.09
C ALA A 97 -5.64 4.00 18.43
N THR A 98 -5.41 2.68 18.41
CA THR A 98 -4.88 1.91 19.53
C THR A 98 -3.72 1.05 19.05
N ALA A 99 -2.67 0.88 19.88
CA ALA A 99 -1.48 0.14 19.53
C ALA A 99 -1.67 -1.38 19.65
N ILE A 100 -1.07 -2.11 18.73
CA ILE A 100 -0.87 -3.56 18.77
C ILE A 100 0.62 -3.80 18.87
N ALA A 101 1.12 -4.43 19.95
CA ALA A 101 2.53 -4.68 20.16
C ALA A 101 2.79 -6.09 20.66
N GLY A 102 3.65 -6.82 19.96
CA GLY A 102 4.25 -8.07 20.43
C GLY A 102 5.77 -7.88 20.54
N PHE A 103 6.38 -8.39 21.62
CA PHE A 103 7.78 -8.10 21.85
C PHE A 103 8.45 -9.21 22.69
N PRO A 104 9.69 -9.65 22.36
CA PRO A 104 10.39 -10.67 23.13
C PRO A 104 11.00 -10.04 24.38
N VAL A 105 10.22 -9.98 25.46
CA VAL A 105 10.54 -9.23 26.70
C VAL A 105 11.81 -9.70 27.41
N ASN A 106 12.23 -10.96 27.19
CA ASN A 106 13.43 -11.54 27.79
C ASN A 106 14.69 -11.34 26.93
N GLU A 107 14.55 -10.96 25.65
CA GLU A 107 15.66 -10.88 24.69
C GLU A 107 15.98 -9.42 24.30
N VAL A 108 14.98 -8.56 24.34
CA VAL A 108 15.09 -7.17 23.93
C VAL A 108 14.77 -6.25 25.13
N LYS A 109 15.61 -5.26 25.35
CA LYS A 109 15.47 -4.33 26.47
C LYS A 109 14.17 -3.52 26.38
N PRO A 110 13.50 -3.24 27.52
CA PRO A 110 12.25 -2.48 27.55
C PRO A 110 12.32 -1.08 26.92
N ASP A 111 13.50 -0.43 26.96
CA ASP A 111 13.73 0.88 26.32
C ASP A 111 13.50 0.85 24.80
N ARG A 112 13.76 -0.30 24.15
CA ARG A 112 13.49 -0.49 22.73
C ARG A 112 12.00 -0.46 22.44
N LEU A 113 11.18 -1.15 23.25
CA LEU A 113 9.72 -1.10 23.10
C LEU A 113 9.21 0.32 23.34
N GLN A 114 9.75 1.02 24.34
CA GLN A 114 9.41 2.43 24.60
C GLN A 114 9.68 3.31 23.37
N GLN A 115 10.83 3.15 22.71
CA GLN A 115 11.16 3.90 21.49
C GLN A 115 10.21 3.59 20.33
N ILE A 116 9.82 2.31 20.15
CA ILE A 116 8.83 1.92 19.15
C ILE A 116 7.49 2.63 19.39
N MET A 117 7.00 2.58 20.63
CA MET A 117 5.75 3.23 21.01
C MET A 117 5.82 4.76 20.84
N LEU A 118 6.97 5.36 21.16
CA LEU A 118 7.20 6.80 20.98
C LEU A 118 7.13 7.18 19.50
N GLY A 119 7.79 6.42 18.61
CA GLY A 119 7.72 6.64 17.17
C GLY A 119 6.28 6.56 16.63
N GLY A 120 5.53 5.54 17.06
CA GLY A 120 4.10 5.42 16.69
C GLY A 120 3.26 6.58 17.21
N THR A 121 3.51 7.03 18.44
CA THR A 121 2.81 8.19 19.02
C THR A 121 3.10 9.47 18.25
N ASP A 122 4.34 9.69 17.83
CA ASP A 122 4.72 10.89 17.10
C ASP A 122 4.07 10.96 15.70
N ILE A 123 3.96 9.84 15.01
CA ILE A 123 3.22 9.78 13.73
C ILE A 123 1.74 10.06 13.96
N CYS A 124 1.12 9.45 14.98
CA CYS A 124 -0.26 9.73 15.32
C CYS A 124 -0.47 11.23 15.63
N ASN A 125 0.43 11.84 16.39
CA ASN A 125 0.39 13.28 16.70
C ASN A 125 0.50 14.14 15.43
N ARG A 126 1.41 13.81 14.50
CA ARG A 126 1.53 14.52 13.20
C ARG A 126 0.24 14.42 12.38
N ALA A 127 -0.43 13.27 12.44
CA ALA A 127 -1.70 13.04 11.77
C ALA A 127 -2.91 13.66 12.52
N GLY A 128 -2.71 14.23 13.72
CA GLY A 128 -3.78 14.74 14.56
C GLY A 128 -4.66 13.63 15.16
N VAL A 129 -4.14 12.42 15.30
CA VAL A 129 -4.85 11.23 15.74
C VAL A 129 -4.41 10.85 17.16
N PRO A 130 -5.30 10.85 18.17
CA PRO A 130 -4.94 10.39 19.51
C PRO A 130 -4.69 8.87 19.52
N LEU A 131 -3.53 8.48 20.08
CA LEU A 131 -3.25 7.10 20.42
C LEU A 131 -3.85 6.78 21.80
N ALA A 132 -5.00 6.09 21.82
CA ALA A 132 -5.87 5.98 23.00
C ALA A 132 -5.66 4.69 23.81
N GLY A 133 -4.49 4.08 23.73
CA GLY A 133 -4.15 2.84 24.42
C GLY A 133 -3.71 1.72 23.49
N GLY A 134 -3.94 0.47 23.86
CA GLY A 134 -3.55 -0.67 23.02
C GLY A 134 -3.44 -1.97 23.79
N HIS A 135 -2.86 -2.98 23.15
CA HIS A 135 -2.60 -4.30 23.72
C HIS A 135 -1.18 -4.76 23.46
N THR A 136 -0.57 -5.39 24.45
CA THR A 136 0.80 -5.90 24.37
C THR A 136 0.85 -7.38 24.75
N ILE A 137 1.68 -8.15 24.03
CA ILE A 137 1.94 -9.56 24.34
C ILE A 137 3.46 -9.84 24.35
N ASP A 138 3.89 -10.83 25.14
CA ASP A 138 5.20 -11.44 24.97
C ASP A 138 5.19 -12.29 23.69
N ASN A 139 6.04 -11.97 22.73
CA ASN A 139 6.08 -12.62 21.44
C ASN A 139 7.53 -12.73 20.94
N PRO A 140 7.98 -13.92 20.48
CA PRO A 140 9.36 -14.12 20.03
C PRO A 140 9.79 -13.18 18.91
N GLN A 141 8.87 -12.76 18.08
CA GLN A 141 9.11 -11.85 16.97
C GLN A 141 8.52 -10.48 17.28
N PRO A 142 9.30 -9.40 17.25
CA PRO A 142 8.75 -8.05 17.41
C PRO A 142 7.70 -7.77 16.33
N ILE A 143 6.53 -7.31 16.76
CA ILE A 143 5.48 -6.77 15.92
C ILE A 143 4.98 -5.46 16.50
N TYR A 144 4.68 -4.51 15.66
CA TYR A 144 4.03 -3.26 16.05
C TYR A 144 3.14 -2.75 14.94
N GLY A 145 2.04 -2.14 15.32
CA GLY A 145 1.10 -1.50 14.43
C GLY A 145 -0.07 -0.90 15.18
N LEU A 146 -1.11 -0.54 14.46
CA LEU A 146 -2.28 0.13 15.01
C LEU A 146 -3.56 -0.55 14.54
N ALA A 147 -4.58 -0.52 15.42
CA ALA A 147 -5.97 -0.55 14.99
C ALA A 147 -6.44 0.90 14.88
N VAL A 148 -6.97 1.29 13.73
CA VAL A 148 -7.32 2.68 13.41
C VAL A 148 -8.80 2.79 13.10
N ILE A 149 -9.44 3.80 13.68
CA ILE A 149 -10.79 4.23 13.33
C ILE A 149 -10.71 5.56 12.61
N GLY A 150 -11.39 5.64 11.46
CA GLY A 150 -11.59 6.87 10.71
C GLY A 150 -13.06 7.17 10.45
N MET A 151 -13.30 8.31 9.87
CA MET A 151 -14.63 8.77 9.45
C MET A 151 -14.60 9.12 7.97
N VAL A 152 -15.68 8.79 7.27
CA VAL A 152 -15.92 9.17 5.89
C VAL A 152 -17.42 9.43 5.69
N HIS A 153 -17.78 10.33 4.76
CA HIS A 153 -19.17 10.45 4.34
C HIS A 153 -19.54 9.22 3.48
N PRO A 154 -20.70 8.56 3.67
CA PRO A 154 -21.06 7.34 2.94
C PRO A 154 -20.98 7.43 1.42
N THR A 155 -21.20 8.61 0.84
CA THR A 155 -21.11 8.83 -0.62
C THR A 155 -19.72 9.19 -1.14
N LYS A 156 -18.73 9.35 -0.25
CA LYS A 156 -17.35 9.75 -0.57
C LYS A 156 -16.33 8.63 -0.38
N ILE A 157 -16.80 7.45 -0.02
CA ILE A 157 -15.94 6.26 0.11
C ILE A 157 -15.26 5.99 -1.22
N LYS A 158 -13.94 5.78 -1.18
CA LYS A 158 -13.18 5.33 -2.33
C LYS A 158 -12.87 3.84 -2.16
N THR A 159 -13.21 3.06 -3.17
CA THR A 159 -12.98 1.60 -3.18
C THR A 159 -12.13 1.21 -4.38
N ASN A 160 -11.47 0.07 -4.30
CA ASN A 160 -10.66 -0.48 -5.38
C ASN A 160 -11.47 -0.73 -6.66
N ALA A 161 -12.74 -1.12 -6.51
CA ALA A 161 -13.61 -1.53 -7.60
C ALA A 161 -14.27 -0.38 -8.39
N ALA A 162 -14.01 0.89 -8.02
CA ALA A 162 -14.73 2.03 -8.58
C ALA A 162 -14.06 2.69 -9.81
N SER A 163 -12.93 2.17 -10.28
CA SER A 163 -12.23 2.65 -11.48
C SER A 163 -13.11 2.59 -12.74
N ARG A 164 -12.93 3.54 -13.65
CA ARG A 164 -13.74 3.66 -14.88
C ARG A 164 -12.90 3.63 -16.14
N VAL A 165 -13.49 3.18 -17.23
CA VAL A 165 -12.86 3.26 -18.55
C VAL A 165 -12.59 4.72 -18.91
N GLY A 166 -11.37 5.01 -19.35
CA GLY A 166 -10.91 6.37 -19.66
C GLY A 166 -10.12 7.03 -18.54
N ASP A 167 -10.22 6.52 -17.32
CA ASP A 167 -9.47 7.07 -16.17
C ASP A 167 -7.96 7.08 -16.42
N LYS A 168 -7.31 8.00 -15.76
CA LYS A 168 -5.87 8.07 -15.58
C LYS A 168 -5.48 7.50 -14.23
N VAL A 169 -4.22 7.09 -14.11
CA VAL A 169 -3.67 6.60 -12.84
C VAL A 169 -2.56 7.53 -12.36
N ILE A 170 -2.59 7.86 -11.09
CA ILE A 170 -1.53 8.61 -10.39
C ILE A 170 -0.98 7.73 -9.27
N ILE A 171 0.32 7.78 -9.03
CA ILE A 171 0.95 7.35 -7.78
C ILE A 171 1.62 8.53 -7.10
N THR A 172 1.66 8.51 -5.77
CA THR A 172 2.17 9.65 -4.99
C THR A 172 3.58 9.47 -4.45
N LYS A 173 4.13 8.25 -4.44
CA LYS A 173 5.51 7.97 -4.02
C LYS A 173 6.19 7.03 -5.02
N PRO A 174 7.54 7.10 -5.17
CA PRO A 174 8.31 6.16 -5.99
C PRO A 174 8.22 4.71 -5.49
N LEU A 175 8.58 3.74 -6.35
CA LEU A 175 8.70 2.32 -6.00
C LEU A 175 10.13 1.96 -5.61
N GLY A 176 10.28 0.85 -4.86
CA GLY A 176 11.57 0.26 -4.52
C GLY A 176 11.84 0.12 -3.03
N ILE A 177 10.84 0.35 -2.17
CA ILE A 177 10.99 0.23 -0.70
C ILE A 177 11.44 -1.18 -0.28
N GLY A 178 10.91 -2.23 -0.89
CA GLY A 178 11.33 -3.61 -0.59
C GLY A 178 12.77 -3.90 -0.98
N LEU A 179 13.22 -3.34 -2.13
CA LEU A 179 14.63 -3.40 -2.55
C LEU A 179 15.55 -2.67 -1.54
N LEU A 180 15.18 -1.45 -1.14
CA LEU A 180 15.95 -0.67 -0.16
C LEU A 180 16.00 -1.37 1.21
N ALA A 181 14.87 -1.92 1.68
CA ALA A 181 14.81 -2.68 2.91
C ALA A 181 15.67 -3.97 2.85
N SER A 182 15.68 -4.66 1.71
CA SER A 182 16.53 -5.83 1.48
C SER A 182 18.00 -5.47 1.49
N ALA A 183 18.39 -4.40 0.81
CA ALA A 183 19.76 -3.88 0.81
C ALA A 183 20.21 -3.46 2.22
N PHE A 184 19.34 -2.82 2.99
CA PHE A 184 19.61 -2.47 4.39
C PHE A 184 19.92 -3.72 5.24
N ARG A 185 19.12 -4.78 5.12
CA ARG A 185 19.29 -6.01 5.90
C ARG A 185 20.64 -6.71 5.66
N ILE A 186 21.21 -6.58 4.47
CA ILE A 186 22.49 -7.20 4.08
C ILE A 186 23.66 -6.20 4.07
N ASP A 187 23.48 -5.02 4.70
CA ASP A 187 24.49 -3.97 4.82
C ASP A 187 25.00 -3.41 3.46
N GLN A 188 24.15 -3.38 2.47
CA GLN A 188 24.46 -2.85 1.12
C GLN A 188 23.81 -1.50 0.80
N LEU A 189 22.95 -0.97 1.69
CA LEU A 189 22.31 0.32 1.50
C LEU A 189 23.24 1.46 1.95
N GLN A 190 23.52 2.39 1.05
CA GLN A 190 24.35 3.57 1.36
C GLN A 190 23.58 4.58 2.23
N ASP A 191 24.28 5.34 3.06
CA ASP A 191 23.70 6.25 4.05
C ASP A 191 22.71 7.27 3.46
N HIS A 192 23.01 7.85 2.30
CA HIS A 192 22.08 8.80 1.67
C HIS A 192 20.81 8.14 1.13
N HIS A 193 20.87 6.88 0.68
CA HIS A 193 19.68 6.12 0.31
C HIS A 193 18.89 5.66 1.54
N TYR A 194 19.58 5.38 2.67
CA TYR A 194 18.93 5.06 3.93
C TYR A 194 18.09 6.25 4.42
N GLN A 195 18.58 7.48 4.30
CA GLN A 195 17.80 8.65 4.69
C GLN A 195 16.51 8.79 3.87
N THR A 196 16.60 8.69 2.54
CA THR A 196 15.43 8.72 1.65
C THR A 196 14.45 7.58 1.95
N PHE A 197 14.98 6.39 2.25
CA PHE A 197 14.19 5.24 2.65
C PHE A 197 13.40 5.53 3.94
N VAL A 198 14.04 6.06 4.98
CA VAL A 198 13.41 6.43 6.25
C VAL A 198 12.35 7.50 6.05
N GLU A 199 12.66 8.56 5.30
CA GLU A 199 11.70 9.63 4.99
C GLU A 199 10.43 9.06 4.35
N SER A 200 10.58 8.19 3.37
CA SER A 200 9.45 7.58 2.67
C SER A 200 8.57 6.69 3.55
N ILE A 201 9.17 5.79 4.33
CA ILE A 201 8.41 4.85 5.16
C ILE A 201 7.74 5.51 6.36
N THR A 202 8.12 6.75 6.71
CA THR A 202 7.53 7.53 7.82
C THR A 202 6.66 8.68 7.38
N ASP A 203 6.52 8.91 6.06
CA ASP A 203 5.65 9.94 5.50
C ASP A 203 4.19 9.49 5.45
N VAL A 204 3.27 10.32 5.92
CA VAL A 204 1.86 9.98 6.08
C VAL A 204 1.07 10.29 4.80
N ASN A 205 0.29 9.35 4.31
CA ASN A 205 -0.54 9.46 3.11
C ASN A 205 -1.80 10.33 3.31
N SER A 206 -1.68 11.44 4.04
CA SER A 206 -2.80 12.31 4.44
C SER A 206 -3.58 12.93 3.28
N ALA A 207 -2.99 12.95 2.08
CA ALA A 207 -3.68 13.39 0.87
C ALA A 207 -4.97 12.60 0.57
N GLY A 208 -5.07 11.35 1.03
CA GLY A 208 -6.26 10.52 0.86
C GLY A 208 -7.54 11.15 1.43
N SER A 209 -7.45 11.88 2.54
CA SER A 209 -8.63 12.54 3.14
C SER A 209 -9.28 13.53 2.18
N TRP A 210 -8.51 14.41 1.53
CA TRP A 210 -9.08 15.38 0.61
C TRP A 210 -9.32 14.82 -0.80
N LEU A 211 -8.59 13.77 -1.20
CA LEU A 211 -8.91 13.02 -2.43
C LEU A 211 -10.30 12.38 -2.34
N GLY A 212 -10.72 11.96 -1.15
CA GLY A 212 -12.08 11.49 -0.88
C GLY A 212 -13.16 12.48 -1.28
N ASP A 213 -12.91 13.78 -1.14
CA ASP A 213 -13.84 14.85 -1.46
C ASP A 213 -13.96 15.16 -2.95
N ILE A 214 -13.06 14.66 -3.79
CA ILE A 214 -13.05 14.95 -5.22
C ILE A 214 -13.90 13.89 -5.95
N ALA A 215 -14.98 14.33 -6.60
CA ALA A 215 -15.92 13.44 -7.30
C ALA A 215 -15.28 12.74 -8.50
N GLU A 216 -14.33 13.39 -9.15
CA GLU A 216 -13.56 12.89 -10.29
C GLU A 216 -12.50 11.85 -9.93
N VAL A 217 -12.14 11.73 -8.64
CA VAL A 217 -11.37 10.59 -8.11
C VAL A 217 -12.33 9.43 -7.93
N HIS A 218 -12.18 8.38 -8.75
CA HIS A 218 -13.12 7.27 -8.77
C HIS A 218 -12.71 6.15 -7.83
N ALA A 219 -11.43 5.72 -7.85
CA ALA A 219 -10.91 4.71 -6.93
C ALA A 219 -9.59 5.15 -6.31
N LEU A 220 -9.31 4.63 -5.13
CA LEU A 220 -8.14 4.92 -4.33
C LEU A 220 -7.74 3.68 -3.54
N THR A 221 -6.45 3.40 -3.44
CA THR A 221 -5.83 2.42 -2.53
C THR A 221 -4.42 2.89 -2.20
N ASP A 222 -3.73 2.26 -1.27
CA ASP A 222 -2.30 2.47 -1.08
C ASP A 222 -1.48 1.29 -1.63
N ILE A 223 -0.22 1.55 -1.99
CA ILE A 223 0.65 0.52 -2.54
C ILE A 223 1.44 -0.09 -1.39
N THR A 224 1.11 -1.33 -1.03
CA THR A 224 1.76 -2.02 0.10
C THR A 224 2.32 -3.40 -0.27
N GLY A 225 2.00 -4.43 0.46
CA GLY A 225 2.65 -5.74 0.40
C GLY A 225 2.58 -6.47 -0.93
N PHE A 226 1.61 -6.17 -1.77
CA PHE A 226 1.43 -6.82 -3.08
C PHE A 226 2.16 -6.10 -4.22
N GLY A 227 2.80 -4.97 -3.92
CA GLY A 227 3.47 -4.13 -4.91
C GLY A 227 2.49 -3.42 -5.85
N LEU A 228 3.00 -2.54 -6.69
CA LEU A 228 2.15 -1.78 -7.63
C LEU A 228 1.33 -2.73 -8.54
N ALA A 229 1.96 -3.79 -9.03
CA ALA A 229 1.30 -4.72 -9.95
C ALA A 229 0.10 -5.44 -9.30
N GLY A 230 0.25 -5.89 -8.03
CA GLY A 230 -0.83 -6.55 -7.31
C GLY A 230 -2.03 -5.63 -7.09
N HIS A 231 -1.81 -4.42 -6.58
CA HIS A 231 -2.90 -3.46 -6.33
C HIS A 231 -3.58 -3.01 -7.63
N LEU A 232 -2.82 -2.86 -8.74
CA LEU A 232 -3.43 -2.58 -10.05
C LEU A 232 -4.27 -3.75 -10.57
N VAL A 233 -3.88 -5.01 -10.31
CA VAL A 233 -4.69 -6.18 -10.64
C VAL A 233 -5.99 -6.17 -9.83
N GLU A 234 -5.93 -5.90 -8.53
CA GLU A 234 -7.12 -5.81 -7.66
C GLU A 234 -8.09 -4.74 -8.16
N MET A 235 -7.60 -3.53 -8.46
CA MET A 235 -8.42 -2.46 -9.04
C MET A 235 -9.02 -2.85 -10.39
N ALA A 236 -8.24 -3.48 -11.26
CA ALA A 236 -8.68 -3.89 -12.59
C ALA A 236 -9.76 -4.99 -12.54
N GLU A 237 -9.58 -5.98 -11.66
CA GLU A 237 -10.55 -7.06 -11.43
C GLU A 237 -11.84 -6.52 -10.81
N GLY A 238 -11.73 -5.70 -9.75
CA GLY A 238 -12.86 -5.10 -9.08
C GLY A 238 -13.73 -4.24 -10.02
N ALA A 239 -13.08 -3.40 -10.83
CA ALA A 239 -13.76 -2.53 -11.80
C ALA A 239 -14.09 -3.21 -13.15
N ARG A 240 -13.61 -4.43 -13.41
CA ARG A 240 -13.73 -5.16 -14.67
C ARG A 240 -13.18 -4.37 -15.87
N VAL A 241 -12.02 -3.76 -15.68
CA VAL A 241 -11.32 -2.98 -16.70
C VAL A 241 -9.93 -3.57 -16.97
N ARG A 242 -9.31 -3.13 -18.05
CA ARG A 242 -7.88 -3.36 -18.31
C ARG A 242 -7.12 -2.09 -17.95
N ILE A 243 -6.07 -2.21 -17.15
CA ILE A 243 -5.16 -1.11 -16.84
C ILE A 243 -3.88 -1.28 -17.64
N GLN A 244 -3.50 -0.25 -18.39
CA GLN A 244 -2.25 -0.21 -19.15
C GLN A 244 -1.38 0.92 -18.61
N ILE A 245 -0.17 0.65 -18.13
CA ILE A 245 0.75 1.66 -17.64
C ILE A 245 1.98 1.81 -18.56
N ASN A 246 2.50 3.04 -18.60
CA ASN A 246 3.81 3.31 -19.16
C ASN A 246 4.84 3.21 -18.02
N ALA A 247 5.53 2.10 -17.97
CA ALA A 247 6.44 1.78 -16.89
C ALA A 247 7.67 2.70 -16.82
N ASP A 248 8.11 3.27 -17.96
CA ASP A 248 9.25 4.20 -18.00
C ASP A 248 8.93 5.54 -17.30
N LYS A 249 7.64 5.79 -17.04
CA LYS A 249 7.18 6.98 -16.31
C LYS A 249 6.90 6.72 -14.82
N VAL A 250 6.95 5.47 -14.38
CA VAL A 250 6.77 5.13 -12.97
C VAL A 250 8.03 5.54 -12.21
N PRO A 251 7.94 6.44 -11.22
CA PRO A 251 9.11 6.87 -10.49
C PRO A 251 9.68 5.74 -9.62
N LEU A 252 10.99 5.66 -9.58
CA LEU A 252 11.73 4.70 -8.76
C LEU A 252 12.68 5.45 -7.83
N TYR A 253 12.90 4.92 -6.62
CA TYR A 253 13.99 5.42 -5.79
C TYR A 253 15.33 5.22 -6.48
N ALA A 254 16.24 6.17 -6.32
CA ALA A 254 17.48 6.25 -7.09
C ALA A 254 18.33 4.96 -7.08
N ALA A 255 18.33 4.20 -5.96
CA ALA A 255 19.05 2.93 -5.86
C ALA A 255 18.30 1.73 -6.44
N ALA A 256 16.96 1.84 -6.63
CA ALA A 256 16.11 0.67 -6.90
C ALA A 256 16.51 -0.10 -8.16
N GLU A 257 16.77 0.59 -9.27
CA GLU A 257 17.19 -0.09 -10.51
C GLU A 257 18.53 -0.82 -10.38
N GLN A 258 19.51 -0.22 -9.67
CA GLN A 258 20.79 -0.88 -9.48
C GLN A 258 20.65 -2.10 -8.58
N LEU A 259 19.94 -1.97 -7.46
CA LEU A 259 19.65 -3.09 -6.55
C LEU A 259 18.90 -4.21 -7.26
N ALA A 260 17.97 -3.89 -8.15
CA ALA A 260 17.28 -4.86 -8.97
C ALA A 260 18.25 -5.62 -9.90
N ARG A 261 19.13 -4.89 -10.62
CA ARG A 261 20.18 -5.53 -11.46
C ARG A 261 21.11 -6.41 -10.64
N ASP A 262 21.39 -6.07 -9.39
CA ASP A 262 22.22 -6.83 -8.47
C ASP A 262 21.45 -8.01 -7.81
N GLY A 263 20.16 -8.17 -8.12
CA GLY A 263 19.31 -9.26 -7.63
C GLY A 263 18.90 -9.11 -6.16
N VAL A 264 18.94 -7.89 -5.62
CA VAL A 264 18.63 -7.61 -4.21
C VAL A 264 17.12 -7.40 -4.02
N PHE A 265 16.36 -8.49 -4.15
CA PHE A 265 14.91 -8.46 -3.96
C PHE A 265 14.49 -9.15 -2.65
N PRO A 266 13.42 -8.66 -1.99
CA PRO A 266 12.77 -9.43 -0.94
C PRO A 266 12.07 -10.66 -1.54
N GLY A 267 11.98 -11.74 -0.78
CA GLY A 267 11.24 -12.94 -1.20
C GLY A 267 9.76 -12.66 -1.53
N GLY A 268 9.19 -11.59 -0.98
CA GLY A 268 7.84 -11.11 -1.29
C GLY A 268 7.65 -10.72 -2.76
N ALA A 269 8.66 -10.15 -3.42
CA ALA A 269 8.57 -9.77 -4.83
C ALA A 269 8.34 -10.99 -5.74
N TYR A 270 9.05 -12.08 -5.48
CA TYR A 270 8.89 -13.34 -6.22
C TYR A 270 7.53 -13.99 -5.96
N ARG A 271 7.09 -14.07 -4.69
CA ARG A 271 5.76 -14.59 -4.35
C ARG A 271 4.65 -13.79 -5.00
N ASN A 272 4.74 -12.46 -5.00
CA ASN A 272 3.78 -11.60 -5.69
C ASN A 272 3.77 -11.87 -7.20
N MET A 273 4.93 -12.01 -7.83
CA MET A 273 5.03 -12.35 -9.25
C MET A 273 4.30 -13.66 -9.56
N GLU A 274 4.54 -14.69 -8.76
CA GLU A 274 3.89 -15.99 -8.90
C GLU A 274 2.37 -15.92 -8.63
N ALA A 275 1.95 -15.21 -7.57
CA ALA A 275 0.55 -15.08 -7.20
C ALA A 275 -0.30 -14.38 -8.27
N TYR A 276 0.29 -13.48 -9.04
CA TYR A 276 -0.39 -12.73 -10.11
C TYR A 276 -0.04 -13.24 -11.52
N ASP A 277 0.63 -14.39 -11.65
CA ASP A 277 0.92 -15.00 -12.96
C ASP A 277 -0.35 -15.18 -13.79
N GLY A 278 -0.23 -14.96 -15.10
CA GLY A 278 -1.37 -14.99 -16.05
C GLY A 278 -2.31 -13.78 -15.97
N ARG A 279 -2.19 -12.93 -14.94
CA ARG A 279 -2.96 -11.67 -14.80
C ARG A 279 -2.13 -10.44 -15.17
N LEU A 280 -0.81 -10.59 -15.24
CA LEU A 280 0.15 -9.59 -15.65
C LEU A 280 0.63 -9.86 -17.07
N SER A 281 0.85 -8.79 -17.84
CA SER A 281 1.49 -8.86 -19.16
C SER A 281 2.56 -7.78 -19.25
N PHE A 282 3.80 -8.20 -19.40
CA PHE A 282 4.96 -7.32 -19.52
C PHE A 282 5.37 -7.14 -20.99
N GLY A 283 6.15 -6.09 -21.27
CA GLY A 283 6.75 -5.89 -22.59
C GLY A 283 7.67 -7.07 -22.96
N GLN A 284 7.71 -7.43 -24.25
CA GLN A 284 8.46 -8.60 -24.73
C GLN A 284 9.97 -8.54 -24.40
N ASP A 285 10.53 -7.34 -24.28
CA ASP A 285 11.97 -7.12 -24.02
C ASP A 285 12.29 -6.95 -22.53
N TRP A 286 11.34 -7.21 -21.63
CA TRP A 286 11.54 -7.03 -20.20
C TRP A 286 12.21 -8.23 -19.58
N ASN A 287 13.40 -8.03 -18.98
CA ASN A 287 14.03 -9.02 -18.13
C ASN A 287 13.26 -9.17 -16.80
N ILE A 288 13.53 -10.25 -16.10
CA ILE A 288 12.85 -10.57 -14.83
C ILE A 288 13.09 -9.51 -13.76
N ASP A 289 14.29 -8.90 -13.71
CA ASP A 289 14.63 -7.90 -12.70
C ASP A 289 13.73 -6.68 -12.82
N ARG A 290 13.48 -6.22 -14.06
CA ARG A 290 12.57 -5.11 -14.33
C ARG A 290 11.12 -5.44 -13.97
N GLN A 291 10.68 -6.67 -14.22
CA GLN A 291 9.34 -7.12 -13.86
C GLN A 291 9.15 -7.16 -12.35
N LEU A 292 10.14 -7.66 -11.60
CA LEU A 292 10.10 -7.79 -10.14
C LEU A 292 10.02 -6.44 -9.40
N ILE A 293 10.49 -5.33 -9.99
CA ILE A 293 10.32 -3.99 -9.40
C ILE A 293 8.83 -3.66 -9.19
N PHE A 294 7.95 -4.09 -10.11
CA PHE A 294 6.52 -3.79 -10.02
C PHE A 294 5.76 -4.70 -9.05
N THR A 295 6.34 -5.83 -8.69
CA THR A 295 5.83 -6.74 -7.66
C THR A 295 6.57 -6.61 -6.33
N ASP A 296 7.52 -5.66 -6.23
CA ASP A 296 8.27 -5.37 -5.00
C ASP A 296 7.32 -4.87 -3.90
N PRO A 297 7.26 -5.55 -2.73
CA PRO A 297 6.45 -5.09 -1.61
C PRO A 297 6.86 -3.69 -1.15
N GLN A 298 5.89 -2.82 -0.97
CA GLN A 298 6.10 -1.50 -0.40
C GLN A 298 5.62 -1.48 1.05
N THR A 299 6.33 -0.83 1.95
CA THR A 299 5.88 -0.51 3.30
C THR A 299 5.58 0.98 3.33
N ASN A 300 4.35 1.35 3.66
CA ASN A 300 3.89 2.72 3.61
C ASN A 300 4.19 3.37 2.25
N GLY A 301 3.89 2.65 1.17
CA GLY A 301 4.03 3.16 -0.19
C GLY A 301 3.04 4.28 -0.48
N GLY A 302 3.08 4.82 -1.69
CA GLY A 302 2.20 5.93 -2.08
C GLY A 302 0.76 5.49 -2.31
N LEU A 303 -0.12 6.49 -2.38
CA LEU A 303 -1.49 6.27 -2.85
C LEU A 303 -1.49 5.98 -4.35
N LEU A 304 -2.36 5.06 -4.74
CA LEU A 304 -2.69 4.69 -6.11
C LEU A 304 -4.10 5.20 -6.42
N ILE A 305 -4.20 6.13 -7.36
CA ILE A 305 -5.40 6.92 -7.60
C ILE A 305 -5.87 6.69 -9.03
N THR A 306 -7.15 6.38 -9.24
CA THR A 306 -7.77 6.46 -10.58
C THR A 306 -8.77 7.58 -10.62
N LEU A 307 -8.69 8.40 -11.68
CA LEU A 307 -9.50 9.62 -11.79
C LEU A 307 -9.81 9.97 -13.25
N ALA A 308 -10.85 10.78 -13.41
CA ALA A 308 -11.24 11.34 -14.71
C ALA A 308 -10.10 12.19 -15.31
N PRO A 309 -9.86 12.13 -16.64
CA PRO A 309 -8.74 12.81 -17.29
C PRO A 309 -8.68 14.33 -17.05
N GLU A 310 -9.85 14.96 -16.96
CA GLU A 310 -9.99 16.41 -16.76
C GLU A 310 -9.53 16.89 -15.38
N ALA A 311 -9.48 16.00 -14.38
CA ALA A 311 -9.05 16.34 -13.02
C ALA A 311 -7.54 16.11 -12.78
N VAL A 312 -6.82 15.51 -13.72
CA VAL A 312 -5.41 15.10 -13.53
C VAL A 312 -4.52 16.27 -13.14
N ASP A 313 -4.54 17.35 -13.93
CA ASP A 313 -3.63 18.47 -13.72
C ASP A 313 -3.88 19.16 -12.38
N SER A 314 -5.13 19.39 -12.00
CA SER A 314 -5.49 20.03 -10.74
C SER A 314 -5.19 19.14 -9.51
N VAL A 315 -5.35 17.82 -9.66
CA VAL A 315 -5.01 16.88 -8.59
C VAL A 315 -3.50 16.77 -8.43
N LEU A 316 -2.73 16.72 -9.51
CA LEU A 316 -1.26 16.70 -9.46
C LEU A 316 -0.71 17.99 -8.83
N GLU A 317 -1.18 19.17 -9.25
CA GLU A 317 -0.79 20.44 -8.64
C GLU A 317 -1.03 20.44 -7.13
N ARG A 318 -2.22 20.01 -6.71
CA ARG A 318 -2.54 19.94 -5.28
C ARG A 318 -1.71 18.90 -4.53
N LEU A 319 -1.39 17.75 -5.14
CA LEU A 319 -0.50 16.74 -4.56
C LEU A 319 0.92 17.29 -4.35
N HIS A 320 1.47 17.98 -5.35
CA HIS A 320 2.79 18.61 -5.26
C HIS A 320 2.83 19.68 -4.15
N ASP A 321 1.81 20.53 -4.05
CA ASP A 321 1.70 21.54 -3.00
C ASP A 321 1.54 20.94 -1.58
N HIS A 322 1.03 19.71 -1.49
CA HIS A 322 0.82 18.99 -0.22
C HIS A 322 1.92 17.97 0.11
N GLY A 323 3.10 18.11 -0.48
CA GLY A 323 4.28 17.32 -0.12
C GLY A 323 4.44 15.99 -0.86
N CYS A 324 3.75 15.80 -1.98
CA CYS A 324 3.93 14.64 -2.87
C CYS A 324 4.64 15.06 -4.18
N PRO A 325 5.91 15.54 -4.16
CA PRO A 325 6.58 16.09 -5.34
C PRO A 325 6.79 15.07 -6.45
N GLU A 326 6.82 13.78 -6.12
CA GLU A 326 6.99 12.66 -7.04
C GLU A 326 5.67 12.14 -7.63
N ALA A 327 4.53 12.76 -7.28
CA ALA A 327 3.24 12.37 -7.82
C ALA A 327 3.20 12.55 -9.35
N VAL A 328 2.82 11.49 -10.06
CA VAL A 328 2.88 11.47 -11.54
C VAL A 328 1.74 10.62 -12.12
N SER A 329 1.23 11.05 -13.29
CA SER A 329 0.26 10.29 -14.08
C SER A 329 0.93 9.57 -15.25
N TYR A 330 0.64 8.27 -15.43
CA TYR A 330 1.35 7.41 -16.39
C TYR A 330 0.49 6.39 -17.14
N THR A 331 -0.84 6.48 -17.11
CA THR A 331 -1.68 5.43 -17.72
C THR A 331 -2.99 5.86 -18.35
N HIS A 332 -3.65 4.81 -18.95
CA HIS A 332 -5.06 4.85 -19.36
C HIS A 332 -5.75 3.54 -18.97
N LEU A 333 -7.01 3.62 -18.53
CA LEU A 333 -7.91 2.49 -18.39
C LEU A 333 -8.68 2.28 -19.70
N ARG A 334 -8.78 1.00 -20.12
CA ARG A 334 -9.50 0.60 -21.33
C ARG A 334 -10.60 -0.40 -21.01
N ALA A 335 -11.63 -0.44 -21.86
CA ALA A 335 -12.64 -1.49 -21.77
C ALA A 335 -12.00 -2.88 -21.99
N HIS A 336 -12.50 -3.87 -21.29
CA HIS A 336 -12.11 -5.27 -21.52
C HIS A 336 -12.77 -5.75 -22.81
N GLU A 337 -11.97 -6.15 -23.82
CA GLU A 337 -12.46 -6.44 -25.18
C GLU A 337 -12.99 -7.87 -25.39
N THR A 338 -13.12 -8.73 -24.36
CA THR A 338 -13.54 -10.11 -24.53
C THR A 338 -14.71 -10.51 -23.66
N LEU A 339 -15.80 -10.92 -24.34
CA LEU A 339 -17.03 -11.52 -23.78
C LEU A 339 -16.86 -13.02 -23.39
N THR A 340 -15.69 -13.48 -23.04
CA THR A 340 -15.49 -14.83 -22.51
C THR A 340 -15.55 -14.80 -20.98
N PRO A 341 -16.23 -15.77 -20.32
CA PRO A 341 -16.44 -15.75 -18.88
C PRO A 341 -15.20 -16.11 -18.05
N ILE A 342 -14.01 -15.94 -18.58
CA ILE A 342 -12.74 -16.05 -17.88
C ILE A 342 -12.24 -14.63 -17.68
N SER A 343 -12.57 -14.09 -16.51
CA SER A 343 -12.22 -12.73 -16.07
C SER A 343 -10.73 -12.66 -15.76
N TYR A 344 -9.92 -12.21 -16.69
CA TYR A 344 -8.56 -11.82 -16.38
C TYR A 344 -8.39 -10.33 -16.68
N ALA A 345 -8.09 -9.56 -15.66
CA ALA A 345 -7.55 -8.24 -15.83
C ALA A 345 -6.20 -8.37 -16.51
N VAL A 346 -6.05 -7.88 -17.72
CA VAL A 346 -4.75 -7.87 -18.41
C VAL A 346 -4.10 -6.53 -18.13
N PHE A 347 -3.13 -6.58 -17.27
CA PHE A 347 -2.23 -5.48 -16.97
C PHE A 347 -1.11 -5.48 -18.04
N CYS A 348 -1.01 -4.44 -18.84
CA CYS A 348 0.04 -4.32 -19.86
C CYS A 348 1.02 -3.21 -19.46
N LEU A 349 2.25 -3.61 -19.17
CA LEU A 349 3.39 -2.73 -19.02
C LEU A 349 4.06 -2.55 -20.39
N LYS A 350 4.08 -1.33 -20.94
CA LYS A 350 4.84 -1.03 -22.18
C LYS A 350 5.98 -0.07 -21.88
N SER A 351 7.15 -0.34 -22.44
CA SER A 351 8.20 0.66 -22.60
C SER A 351 7.75 1.74 -23.58
N GLY A 352 8.03 3.00 -23.29
CA GLY A 352 7.79 4.11 -24.23
C GLY A 352 8.72 3.99 -25.43
N GLY A 353 8.32 3.26 -26.45
CA GLY A 353 8.95 3.30 -27.76
C GLY A 353 8.68 4.64 -28.42
N GLY A 354 9.72 5.43 -28.71
CA GLY A 354 9.65 6.62 -29.52
C GLY A 354 9.04 6.28 -30.88
N GLY A 355 7.82 6.72 -31.12
CA GLY A 355 7.20 6.70 -32.42
C GLY A 355 7.75 7.84 -33.23
N GLY A 356 8.77 7.59 -34.05
CA GLY A 356 9.04 8.39 -35.23
C GLY A 356 8.27 7.79 -36.39
N GLY A 357 7.53 8.62 -37.13
CA GLY A 357 6.86 8.26 -38.37
C GLY A 357 5.44 8.76 -38.43
#